data_22f245931440e0ab86e6ec1b05af9f95
#
_entry.id   22f245931440e0ab86e6ec1b05af9f95
#
_cell.length_a   1.000
_cell.length_b   1.000
_cell.length_c   1.000
_cell.angle_alpha   90.00
_cell.angle_beta   90.00
_cell.angle_gamma   90.00
#
_symmetry.space_group_name_H-M   'P 1'
#
loop_
_entity.id
_entity.type
_entity.pdbx_description
1 polymer ?
#
loop_
_entity_poly.entity_id
_entity_poly.type
_entity_poly.pdbx_seq_one_letter_code
_entity_poly.pdbx_strand_id
1 'polypeptide(L)'
;MSESVKPHSKNDLTIIIPGLNGSGLELGQLPRFLELAGHDVLVPEIHGFIYGAPASRFEDWVLELHDLIDRQKEFYSVINLAGISMGATLATLVCCQRSDISSLCLMSPVLKYDGWSVPFYRPILDFFYFLGARNWEYSEREPFGVKNIDLRRRISEKFKTSKVSEVGAESISARHLHEAKGLMSKVKRSLFNLTSRLLIIQSVEDDTCSVWSANEILAHCKSEVRRVIWLGNSYHIVTIDNEREIVLNEVLNFISQTSAVERHAADPATSDNRKVLKLRTGYE
;
A
#
# COMPACT_ATOMS: atom_id res chain seq x y z
N MET A 1 -20.11 23.91 -33.27
CA MET A 1 -18.73 23.43 -33.42
C MET A 1 -18.26 23.06 -32.02
N SER A 2 -18.30 21.77 -31.71
CA SER A 2 -17.83 21.27 -30.41
C SER A 2 -16.30 21.11 -30.52
N GLU A 3 -15.56 21.91 -29.78
CA GLU A 3 -14.14 21.68 -29.58
C GLU A 3 -13.97 20.33 -28.85
N SER A 4 -13.45 19.36 -29.59
CA SER A 4 -12.98 18.11 -28.99
C SER A 4 -11.78 18.46 -28.10
N VAL A 5 -12.00 18.48 -26.80
CA VAL A 5 -10.91 18.53 -25.83
C VAL A 5 -10.02 17.30 -26.09
N LYS A 6 -8.86 17.52 -26.69
CA LYS A 6 -7.84 16.48 -26.79
C LYS A 6 -7.45 16.06 -25.38
N PRO A 7 -7.47 14.78 -25.06
CA PRO A 7 -6.96 14.33 -23.77
C PRO A 7 -5.50 14.73 -23.68
N HIS A 8 -5.14 15.47 -22.63
CA HIS A 8 -3.77 15.87 -22.35
C HIS A 8 -2.87 14.63 -22.31
N SER A 9 -1.62 14.78 -22.80
CA SER A 9 -0.59 13.73 -22.68
C SER A 9 -0.40 13.42 -21.20
N LYS A 10 -0.79 12.23 -20.77
CA LYS A 10 -1.09 11.98 -19.38
C LYS A 10 0.13 11.44 -18.68
N ASN A 11 0.48 12.11 -17.61
CA ASN A 11 1.34 11.56 -16.60
C ASN A 11 0.75 10.24 -16.10
N ASP A 12 1.53 9.43 -15.46
CA ASP A 12 1.05 8.29 -14.70
C ASP A 12 0.46 8.77 -13.36
N LEU A 13 -0.56 8.06 -12.88
CA LEU A 13 -1.14 8.27 -11.57
C LEU A 13 -0.62 7.23 -10.58
N THR A 14 -0.21 7.66 -9.41
CA THR A 14 0.07 6.82 -8.27
C THR A 14 -0.99 7.02 -7.19
N ILE A 15 -1.77 5.98 -6.89
CA ILE A 15 -2.73 5.98 -5.80
C ILE A 15 -2.04 5.37 -4.57
N ILE A 16 -1.93 6.15 -3.48
CA ILE A 16 -1.23 5.73 -2.26
C ILE A 16 -2.25 5.52 -1.14
N ILE A 17 -2.42 4.28 -0.69
CA ILE A 17 -3.40 3.93 0.33
C ILE A 17 -2.76 3.98 1.72
N PRO A 18 -3.28 4.81 2.64
CA PRO A 18 -2.82 4.89 4.03
C PRO A 18 -3.01 3.59 4.80
N GLY A 19 -2.53 3.54 6.04
CA GLY A 19 -2.83 2.46 6.98
C GLY A 19 -4.30 2.48 7.44
N LEU A 20 -4.77 1.37 7.98
CA LEU A 20 -6.12 1.27 8.55
C LEU A 20 -6.26 2.23 9.73
N ASN A 21 -7.36 2.98 9.76
CA ASN A 21 -7.62 4.04 10.73
C ASN A 21 -6.52 5.14 10.72
N GLY A 22 -5.80 5.24 9.60
CA GLY A 22 -4.80 6.25 9.35
C GLY A 22 -5.41 7.58 8.90
N SER A 23 -4.61 8.63 8.94
CA SER A 23 -5.00 9.99 8.50
C SER A 23 -4.25 10.44 7.25
N GLY A 24 -3.38 9.59 6.70
CA GLY A 24 -2.45 9.92 5.63
C GLY A 24 -1.14 10.57 6.11
N LEU A 25 -1.06 11.00 7.37
CA LEU A 25 0.17 11.58 7.94
C LEU A 25 1.30 10.56 8.03
N GLU A 26 0.97 9.29 8.19
CA GLU A 26 1.91 8.16 8.19
C GLU A 26 2.60 7.95 6.83
N LEU A 27 2.09 8.52 5.76
CA LEU A 27 2.78 8.54 4.45
C LEU A 27 3.97 9.49 4.42
N GLY A 28 4.07 10.40 5.40
CA GLY A 28 5.15 11.36 5.51
C GLY A 28 5.30 12.23 4.28
N GLN A 29 6.49 12.28 3.72
CA GLN A 29 6.81 13.08 2.54
C GLN A 29 6.58 12.34 1.21
N LEU A 30 6.20 11.06 1.22
CA LEU A 30 6.12 10.24 0.01
C LEU A 30 5.21 10.83 -1.07
N PRO A 31 3.97 11.29 -0.78
CA PRO A 31 3.12 11.90 -1.81
C PRO A 31 3.80 13.10 -2.47
N ARG A 32 4.29 14.03 -1.66
CA ARG A 32 4.95 15.24 -2.14
C ARG A 32 6.23 14.97 -2.91
N PHE A 33 6.99 13.95 -2.50
CA PHE A 33 8.24 13.56 -3.16
C PHE A 33 7.99 13.04 -4.58
N LEU A 34 6.93 12.24 -4.77
CA LEU A 34 6.52 11.75 -6.09
C LEU A 34 5.97 12.88 -6.97
N GLU A 35 5.17 13.80 -6.42
CA GLU A 35 4.69 15.00 -7.15
C GLU A 35 5.83 15.86 -7.66
N LEU A 36 6.85 16.11 -6.82
CA LEU A 36 8.03 16.89 -7.22
C LEU A 36 8.86 16.20 -8.31
N ALA A 37 8.77 14.88 -8.41
CA ALA A 37 9.38 14.10 -9.48
C ALA A 37 8.54 14.04 -10.77
N GLY A 38 7.35 14.66 -10.78
CA GLY A 38 6.48 14.77 -11.96
C GLY A 38 5.43 13.68 -12.10
N HIS A 39 5.16 12.91 -11.04
CA HIS A 39 4.05 11.95 -10.99
C HIS A 39 2.79 12.62 -10.43
N ASP A 40 1.63 12.29 -10.98
CA ASP A 40 0.38 12.64 -10.33
C ASP A 40 0.11 11.68 -9.16
N VAL A 41 -0.32 12.22 -8.03
CA VAL A 41 -0.53 11.43 -6.80
C VAL A 41 -1.94 11.63 -6.26
N LEU A 42 -2.56 10.55 -5.82
CA LEU A 42 -3.85 10.55 -5.16
C LEU A 42 -3.78 9.72 -3.87
N VAL A 43 -4.13 10.34 -2.75
CA VAL A 43 -4.31 9.65 -1.46
C VAL A 43 -5.82 9.57 -1.20
N PRO A 44 -6.45 8.38 -1.32
CA PRO A 44 -7.89 8.26 -1.20
C PRO A 44 -8.36 8.27 0.26
N GLU A 45 -9.54 8.86 0.47
CA GLU A 45 -10.29 8.76 1.72
C GLU A 45 -11.34 7.64 1.60
N ILE A 46 -10.92 6.38 1.83
CA ILE A 46 -11.81 5.21 1.74
C ILE A 46 -12.71 5.18 2.98
N HIS A 47 -14.03 5.21 2.77
CA HIS A 47 -15.00 5.29 3.86
C HIS A 47 -14.96 4.06 4.77
N GLY A 48 -14.88 4.30 6.08
CA GLY A 48 -14.82 3.23 7.10
C GLY A 48 -13.47 2.48 7.14
N PHE A 49 -12.49 2.91 6.36
CA PHE A 49 -11.11 2.45 6.41
C PHE A 49 -10.20 3.48 7.08
N ILE A 50 -10.36 4.76 6.74
CA ILE A 50 -9.58 5.87 7.33
C ILE A 50 -10.15 6.34 8.65
N TYR A 51 -9.35 7.12 9.40
CA TYR A 51 -9.77 7.74 10.65
C TYR A 51 -10.99 8.65 10.48
N GLY A 52 -11.86 8.64 11.50
CA GLY A 52 -13.01 9.55 11.60
C GLY A 52 -14.35 8.95 11.13
N ALA A 53 -14.35 7.76 10.52
CA ALA A 53 -15.54 7.04 10.14
C ALA A 53 -15.70 5.71 10.91
N PRO A 54 -16.96 5.27 11.22
CA PRO A 54 -17.18 3.93 11.73
C PRO A 54 -16.73 2.87 10.74
N ALA A 55 -16.15 1.75 11.23
CA ALA A 55 -15.72 0.66 10.37
C ALA A 55 -16.86 0.15 9.49
N SER A 56 -16.65 0.13 8.17
CA SER A 56 -17.47 -0.58 7.21
C SER A 56 -16.89 -1.99 6.98
N ARG A 57 -17.52 -2.78 6.12
CA ARG A 57 -17.02 -4.09 5.73
C ARG A 57 -15.80 -3.93 4.83
N PHE A 58 -14.85 -4.86 4.92
CA PHE A 58 -13.65 -4.78 4.06
C PHE A 58 -13.99 -4.93 2.56
N GLU A 59 -15.09 -5.60 2.22
CA GLU A 59 -15.56 -5.67 0.84
C GLU A 59 -15.97 -4.30 0.29
N ASP A 60 -16.52 -3.42 1.14
CA ASP A 60 -16.89 -2.06 0.77
C ASP A 60 -15.61 -1.23 0.46
N TRP A 61 -14.53 -1.40 1.23
CA TRP A 61 -13.23 -0.75 0.97
C TRP A 61 -12.65 -1.16 -0.39
N VAL A 62 -12.77 -2.46 -0.70
CA VAL A 62 -12.31 -3.02 -1.98
C VAL A 62 -13.12 -2.44 -3.14
N LEU A 63 -14.45 -2.39 -3.03
CA LEU A 63 -15.33 -1.84 -4.06
C LEU A 63 -15.05 -0.36 -4.30
N GLU A 64 -14.93 0.44 -3.23
CA GLU A 64 -14.64 1.87 -3.34
C GLU A 64 -13.30 2.14 -4.06
N LEU A 65 -12.26 1.32 -3.77
CA LEU A 65 -10.98 1.44 -4.45
C LEU A 65 -11.06 1.00 -5.93
N HIS A 66 -11.86 -0.02 -6.26
CA HIS A 66 -12.14 -0.37 -7.66
C HIS A 66 -12.82 0.77 -8.42
N ASP A 67 -13.89 1.34 -7.85
CA ASP A 67 -14.63 2.44 -8.44
C ASP A 67 -13.74 3.68 -8.63
N LEU A 68 -12.86 3.95 -7.66
CA LEU A 68 -11.88 5.03 -7.77
C LEU A 68 -10.94 4.80 -8.96
N ILE A 69 -10.35 3.61 -9.06
CA ILE A 69 -9.43 3.26 -10.16
C ILE A 69 -10.14 3.38 -11.51
N ASP A 70 -11.38 2.88 -11.63
CA ASP A 70 -12.13 2.92 -12.88
C ASP A 70 -12.41 4.37 -13.33
N ARG A 71 -12.76 5.25 -12.41
CA ARG A 71 -12.88 6.70 -12.69
C ARG A 71 -11.55 7.32 -13.14
N GLN A 72 -10.43 6.94 -12.51
CA GLN A 72 -9.12 7.51 -12.87
C GLN A 72 -8.60 7.01 -14.22
N LYS A 73 -8.99 5.81 -14.66
CA LYS A 73 -8.63 5.27 -15.97
C LYS A 73 -9.21 6.04 -17.16
N GLU A 74 -10.24 6.85 -16.95
CA GLU A 74 -10.71 7.78 -17.96
C GLU A 74 -9.68 8.88 -18.27
N PHE A 75 -8.80 9.15 -17.31
CA PHE A 75 -7.82 10.23 -17.37
C PHE A 75 -6.36 9.75 -17.48
N TYR A 76 -6.03 8.56 -17.00
CA TYR A 76 -4.67 8.04 -16.91
C TYR A 76 -4.55 6.69 -17.60
N SER A 77 -3.55 6.56 -18.48
CA SER A 77 -3.25 5.29 -19.15
C SER A 77 -2.41 4.35 -18.27
N VAL A 78 -1.65 4.90 -17.34
CA VAL A 78 -0.79 4.18 -16.40
C VAL A 78 -1.23 4.47 -14.99
N ILE A 79 -1.63 3.46 -14.24
CA ILE A 79 -1.99 3.55 -12.82
C ILE A 79 -1.09 2.64 -12.01
N ASN A 80 -0.44 3.23 -11.01
CA ASN A 80 0.36 2.55 -10.01
C ASN A 80 -0.39 2.56 -8.68
N LEU A 81 -0.34 1.46 -7.93
CA LEU A 81 -0.82 1.42 -6.55
C LEU A 81 0.36 1.36 -5.59
N ALA A 82 0.28 2.09 -4.52
CA ALA A 82 1.16 1.99 -3.37
C ALA A 82 0.33 1.92 -2.10
N GLY A 83 0.86 1.33 -1.05
CA GLY A 83 0.16 1.31 0.24
C GLY A 83 1.10 0.99 1.38
N ILE A 84 0.71 1.44 2.59
CA ILE A 84 1.43 1.12 3.81
C ILE A 84 0.56 0.28 4.74
N SER A 85 1.17 -0.70 5.43
CA SER A 85 0.49 -1.49 6.46
C SER A 85 -0.75 -2.20 5.89
N MET A 86 -1.92 -1.98 6.46
CA MET A 86 -3.19 -2.52 5.97
C MET A 86 -3.61 -1.92 4.62
N GLY A 87 -3.19 -0.68 4.30
CA GLY A 87 -3.35 -0.10 2.96
C GLY A 87 -2.58 -0.87 1.89
N ALA A 88 -1.39 -1.39 2.23
CA ALA A 88 -0.65 -2.31 1.37
C ALA A 88 -1.41 -3.64 1.15
N THR A 89 -2.06 -4.15 2.21
CA THR A 89 -2.89 -5.36 2.14
C THR A 89 -4.13 -5.14 1.26
N LEU A 90 -4.80 -3.98 1.38
CA LEU A 90 -5.93 -3.61 0.55
C LEU A 90 -5.53 -3.47 -0.92
N ALA A 91 -4.43 -2.74 -1.20
CA ALA A 91 -3.88 -2.63 -2.55
C ALA A 91 -3.54 -4.01 -3.16
N THR A 92 -2.99 -4.92 -2.35
CA THR A 92 -2.68 -6.28 -2.80
C THR A 92 -3.93 -7.02 -3.25
N LEU A 93 -5.04 -6.95 -2.47
CA LEU A 93 -6.28 -7.62 -2.86
C LEU A 93 -6.85 -7.08 -4.16
N VAL A 94 -6.85 -5.76 -4.33
CA VAL A 94 -7.32 -5.12 -5.57
C VAL A 94 -6.46 -5.54 -6.76
N CYS A 95 -5.13 -5.58 -6.63
CA CYS A 95 -4.23 -6.07 -7.68
C CYS A 95 -4.40 -7.57 -7.97
N CYS A 96 -4.82 -8.39 -6.99
CA CYS A 96 -5.20 -9.79 -7.25
C CYS A 96 -6.49 -9.93 -8.08
N GLN A 97 -7.32 -8.90 -8.13
CA GLN A 97 -8.61 -8.88 -8.83
C GLN A 97 -8.56 -8.11 -10.16
N ARG A 98 -7.44 -7.43 -10.45
CA ARG A 98 -7.21 -6.59 -11.63
C ARG A 98 -5.88 -6.92 -12.29
N SER A 99 -5.87 -6.86 -13.63
CA SER A 99 -4.64 -7.04 -14.43
C SER A 99 -4.15 -5.73 -15.06
N ASP A 100 -4.84 -4.62 -14.81
CA ASP A 100 -4.64 -3.32 -15.45
C ASP A 100 -3.93 -2.30 -14.54
N ILE A 101 -3.29 -2.77 -13.47
CA ILE A 101 -2.43 -1.99 -12.59
C ILE A 101 -0.98 -2.26 -12.96
N SER A 102 -0.26 -1.20 -13.32
CA SER A 102 1.10 -1.28 -13.87
C SER A 102 2.13 -1.71 -12.82
N SER A 103 2.04 -1.17 -11.61
CA SER A 103 2.91 -1.56 -10.49
C SER A 103 2.20 -1.51 -9.15
N LEU A 104 2.72 -2.29 -8.20
CA LEU A 104 2.28 -2.36 -6.81
C LEU A 104 3.48 -2.18 -5.89
N CYS A 105 3.47 -1.12 -5.08
CA CYS A 105 4.48 -0.83 -4.07
C CYS A 105 3.91 -1.06 -2.67
N LEU A 106 4.44 -2.02 -1.94
CA LEU A 106 3.98 -2.43 -0.62
C LEU A 106 5.00 -2.02 0.44
N MET A 107 4.61 -1.17 1.37
CA MET A 107 5.41 -0.74 2.51
C MET A 107 4.85 -1.40 3.77
N SER A 108 5.65 -2.25 4.42
CA SER A 108 5.25 -3.02 5.62
C SER A 108 3.89 -3.74 5.46
N PRO A 109 3.66 -4.56 4.41
CA PRO A 109 2.38 -5.21 4.19
C PRO A 109 2.01 -6.17 5.33
N VAL A 110 0.74 -6.13 5.79
CA VAL A 110 0.28 -6.93 6.93
C VAL A 110 -0.63 -8.06 6.46
N LEU A 111 -0.14 -9.30 6.47
CA LEU A 111 -0.96 -10.52 6.32
C LEU A 111 -1.18 -11.26 7.64
N LYS A 112 -0.44 -10.86 8.67
CA LYS A 112 -0.53 -11.37 10.03
C LYS A 112 0.04 -10.33 10.99
N TYR A 113 -0.63 -10.12 12.10
CA TYR A 113 -0.09 -9.31 13.19
C TYR A 113 0.74 -10.23 14.10
N ASP A 114 2.02 -10.35 13.86
CA ASP A 114 2.97 -11.21 14.58
C ASP A 114 4.31 -10.53 14.85
N GLY A 115 4.32 -9.20 14.81
CA GLY A 115 5.45 -8.40 15.26
C GLY A 115 5.69 -8.55 16.78
N TRP A 116 6.88 -8.19 17.21
CA TRP A 116 7.33 -8.40 18.60
C TRP A 116 6.57 -7.55 19.64
N SER A 117 5.92 -6.44 19.25
CA SER A 117 5.10 -5.62 20.17
C SER A 117 3.65 -6.10 20.27
N VAL A 118 3.22 -7.01 19.40
CA VAL A 118 1.83 -7.52 19.39
C VAL A 118 1.57 -8.38 20.63
N PRO A 119 0.53 -8.06 21.46
CA PRO A 119 0.27 -8.79 22.67
C PRO A 119 -0.06 -10.27 22.42
N PHE A 120 0.55 -11.17 23.17
CA PHE A 120 0.33 -12.62 23.09
C PHE A 120 -1.12 -13.03 23.38
N TYR A 121 -1.87 -12.24 24.15
CA TYR A 121 -3.28 -12.50 24.51
C TYR A 121 -4.27 -12.10 23.40
N ARG A 122 -3.81 -11.57 22.28
CA ARG A 122 -4.66 -11.13 21.15
C ARG A 122 -5.67 -12.20 20.68
N PRO A 123 -5.35 -13.49 20.59
CA PRO A 123 -6.34 -14.51 20.21
C PRO A 123 -7.55 -14.56 21.15
N ILE A 124 -7.37 -14.19 22.43
CA ILE A 124 -8.45 -14.12 23.42
C ILE A 124 -9.42 -13.00 23.07
N LEU A 125 -8.93 -11.84 22.62
CA LEU A 125 -9.76 -10.73 22.17
C LEU A 125 -10.63 -11.11 20.96
N ASP A 126 -10.11 -11.94 20.06
CA ASP A 126 -10.83 -12.46 18.91
C ASP A 126 -11.98 -13.39 19.34
N PHE A 127 -11.74 -14.23 20.33
CA PHE A 127 -12.75 -15.09 20.90
C PHE A 127 -13.87 -14.28 21.55
N PHE A 128 -13.54 -13.24 22.33
CA PHE A 128 -14.57 -12.37 22.92
C PHE A 128 -15.35 -11.59 21.86
N TYR A 129 -14.72 -11.15 20.77
CA TYR A 129 -15.42 -10.52 19.66
C TYR A 129 -16.46 -11.48 19.04
N PHE A 130 -16.10 -12.74 18.86
CA PHE A 130 -17.01 -13.78 18.37
C PHE A 130 -18.19 -14.02 19.32
N LEU A 131 -17.98 -13.91 20.63
CA LEU A 131 -19.05 -14.02 21.65
C LEU A 131 -19.92 -12.75 21.75
N GLY A 132 -19.70 -11.75 20.91
CA GLY A 132 -20.52 -10.53 20.84
C GLY A 132 -19.96 -9.33 21.59
N ALA A 133 -18.82 -9.41 22.23
CA ALA A 133 -18.11 -8.27 22.82
C ALA A 133 -17.41 -7.46 21.72
N ARG A 134 -18.15 -6.55 21.07
CA ARG A 134 -17.71 -5.81 19.87
C ARG A 134 -17.35 -4.36 20.13
N ASN A 135 -17.69 -3.82 21.31
CA ASN A 135 -17.55 -2.41 21.67
C ASN A 135 -16.29 -2.18 22.53
N TRP A 136 -15.13 -2.51 21.97
CA TRP A 136 -13.85 -2.19 22.60
C TRP A 136 -12.89 -1.62 21.56
N GLU A 137 -11.89 -0.89 22.05
CA GLU A 137 -10.83 -0.31 21.24
C GLU A 137 -9.48 -0.83 21.72
N TYR A 138 -8.60 -1.05 20.77
CA TYR A 138 -7.19 -1.31 21.05
C TYR A 138 -6.44 0.02 20.97
N SER A 139 -5.83 0.43 22.06
CA SER A 139 -5.01 1.65 22.10
C SER A 139 -3.60 1.36 21.61
N GLU A 140 -3.11 2.21 20.73
CA GLU A 140 -1.73 2.19 20.26
C GLU A 140 -0.77 2.42 21.43
N ARG A 141 0.37 1.74 21.41
CA ARG A 141 1.38 1.80 22.46
C ARG A 141 2.76 1.99 21.86
N GLU A 142 3.66 2.54 22.67
CA GLU A 142 5.06 2.56 22.28
C GLU A 142 5.55 1.14 21.90
N PRO A 143 6.31 1.07 20.80
CA PRO A 143 7.01 2.14 20.05
C PRO A 143 6.22 2.80 18.94
N PHE A 144 4.90 2.61 18.79
CA PHE A 144 4.03 3.21 17.78
C PHE A 144 4.46 2.91 16.33
N GLY A 145 5.11 1.78 16.08
CA GLY A 145 5.63 1.45 14.75
C GLY A 145 6.85 2.27 14.33
N VAL A 146 7.52 3.00 15.26
CA VAL A 146 8.61 3.94 14.94
C VAL A 146 9.83 3.65 15.81
N LYS A 147 10.99 3.44 15.18
CA LYS A 147 12.28 3.20 15.85
C LYS A 147 12.95 4.52 16.28
N ASN A 148 12.75 5.60 15.53
CA ASN A 148 13.31 6.90 15.82
C ASN A 148 12.78 7.47 17.16
N ILE A 149 13.69 7.64 18.12
CA ILE A 149 13.34 8.03 19.51
C ILE A 149 12.74 9.44 19.58
N ASP A 150 13.26 10.39 18.80
CA ASP A 150 12.78 11.77 18.82
C ASP A 150 11.39 11.89 18.20
N LEU A 151 11.15 11.15 17.10
CA LEU A 151 9.83 11.08 16.49
C LEU A 151 8.83 10.40 17.45
N ARG A 152 9.22 9.29 18.08
CA ARG A 152 8.38 8.59 19.08
C ARG A 152 7.97 9.51 20.22
N ARG A 153 8.91 10.31 20.74
CA ARG A 153 8.62 11.31 21.80
C ARG A 153 7.59 12.33 21.32
N ARG A 154 7.73 12.86 20.10
CA ARG A 154 6.75 13.79 19.53
C ARG A 154 5.37 13.17 19.37
N ILE A 155 5.29 11.92 18.90
CA ILE A 155 4.04 11.17 18.81
C ILE A 155 3.38 11.01 20.17
N SER A 156 4.15 10.59 21.18
CA SER A 156 3.67 10.43 22.55
C SER A 156 3.13 11.75 23.15
N GLU A 157 3.83 12.87 22.91
CA GLU A 157 3.34 14.19 23.32
C GLU A 157 2.07 14.60 22.55
N LYS A 158 1.99 14.30 21.27
CA LYS A 158 0.83 14.65 20.46
C LYS A 158 -0.42 13.88 20.88
N PHE A 159 -0.31 12.61 21.27
CA PHE A 159 -1.43 11.83 21.80
C PHE A 159 -1.96 12.33 23.15
N LYS A 160 -1.22 13.17 23.90
CA LYS A 160 -1.76 13.83 25.09
C LYS A 160 -2.78 14.92 24.77
N THR A 161 -2.76 15.47 23.56
CA THR A 161 -3.60 16.60 23.15
C THR A 161 -4.49 16.32 21.93
N SER A 162 -4.22 15.24 21.20
CA SER A 162 -4.93 14.86 19.97
C SER A 162 -5.12 13.35 19.93
N LYS A 163 -6.22 12.91 19.34
CA LYS A 163 -6.47 11.49 19.07
C LYS A 163 -5.78 10.99 17.80
N VAL A 164 -5.05 11.84 17.10
CA VAL A 164 -4.36 11.53 15.83
C VAL A 164 -2.96 12.10 15.84
N SER A 165 -2.03 11.33 15.34
CA SER A 165 -0.61 11.70 15.17
C SER A 165 -0.09 11.29 13.79
N GLU A 166 1.23 11.36 13.61
CA GLU A 166 1.95 10.93 12.41
C GLU A 166 1.87 9.41 12.15
N VAL A 167 1.37 8.63 13.08
CA VAL A 167 1.19 7.17 12.95
C VAL A 167 -0.27 6.75 12.81
N GLY A 168 -1.18 7.71 12.68
CA GLY A 168 -2.62 7.49 12.61
C GLY A 168 -3.32 7.78 13.94
N ALA A 169 -4.43 7.07 14.21
CA ALA A 169 -5.24 7.26 15.41
C ALA A 169 -4.61 6.63 16.65
N GLU A 170 -4.94 7.20 17.83
CA GLU A 170 -4.55 6.68 19.14
C GLU A 170 -5.13 5.30 19.46
N SER A 171 -6.28 4.98 18.87
CA SER A 171 -6.94 3.69 19.08
C SER A 171 -7.61 3.17 17.80
N ILE A 172 -7.80 1.86 17.74
CA ILE A 172 -8.49 1.18 16.66
C ILE A 172 -9.63 0.31 17.22
N SER A 173 -10.83 0.39 16.62
CA SER A 173 -11.96 -0.37 17.12
C SER A 173 -11.84 -1.88 16.80
N ALA A 174 -12.45 -2.70 17.68
CA ALA A 174 -12.55 -4.15 17.48
C ALA A 174 -13.13 -4.52 16.11
N ARG A 175 -14.07 -3.72 15.60
CA ARG A 175 -14.68 -3.92 14.29
C ARG A 175 -13.68 -3.70 13.17
N HIS A 176 -12.88 -2.62 13.18
CA HIS A 176 -11.80 -2.43 12.20
C HIS A 176 -10.82 -3.61 12.20
N LEU A 177 -10.42 -4.10 13.39
CA LEU A 177 -9.52 -5.25 13.49
C LEU A 177 -10.15 -6.54 12.96
N HIS A 178 -11.46 -6.73 13.13
CA HIS A 178 -12.19 -7.88 12.58
C HIS A 178 -12.21 -7.83 11.05
N GLU A 179 -12.57 -6.70 10.46
CA GLU A 179 -12.61 -6.51 9.02
C GLU A 179 -11.20 -6.64 8.40
N ALA A 180 -10.18 -6.10 9.06
CA ALA A 180 -8.78 -6.29 8.65
C ALA A 180 -8.38 -7.77 8.57
N LYS A 181 -8.85 -8.62 9.50
CA LYS A 181 -8.60 -10.08 9.45
C LYS A 181 -9.30 -10.74 8.27
N GLY A 182 -10.52 -10.32 7.98
CA GLY A 182 -11.26 -10.73 6.78
C GLY A 182 -10.45 -10.43 5.51
N LEU A 183 -9.97 -9.19 5.40
CA LEU A 183 -9.13 -8.73 4.30
C LEU A 183 -7.84 -9.56 4.18
N MET A 184 -7.06 -9.68 5.26
CA MET A 184 -5.83 -10.50 5.28
C MET A 184 -6.07 -11.95 4.86
N SER A 185 -7.16 -12.55 5.33
CA SER A 185 -7.55 -13.92 4.96
C SER A 185 -7.90 -14.03 3.48
N LYS A 186 -8.59 -13.05 2.92
CA LYS A 186 -8.95 -13.00 1.50
C LYS A 186 -7.70 -12.82 0.63
N VAL A 187 -6.79 -11.92 1.01
CA VAL A 187 -5.51 -11.71 0.30
C VAL A 187 -4.73 -13.01 0.21
N LYS A 188 -4.48 -13.69 1.33
CA LYS A 188 -3.72 -14.95 1.35
C LYS A 188 -4.26 -15.99 0.37
N ARG A 189 -5.58 -16.08 0.22
CA ARG A 189 -6.22 -17.00 -0.74
C ARG A 189 -6.17 -16.51 -2.18
N SER A 190 -5.81 -15.25 -2.43
CA SER A 190 -5.85 -14.63 -3.76
C SER A 190 -4.47 -14.34 -4.34
N LEU A 191 -3.38 -14.51 -3.57
CA LEU A 191 -2.00 -14.14 -3.97
C LEU A 191 -1.55 -14.74 -5.29
N PHE A 192 -2.03 -15.95 -5.64
CA PHE A 192 -1.71 -16.61 -6.91
C PHE A 192 -2.25 -15.89 -8.15
N ASN A 193 -3.12 -14.87 -7.96
CA ASN A 193 -3.61 -14.00 -9.03
C ASN A 193 -2.79 -12.70 -9.15
N LEU A 194 -1.90 -12.39 -8.20
CA LEU A 194 -1.10 -11.18 -8.24
C LEU A 194 -0.05 -11.26 -9.35
N THR A 195 -0.20 -10.44 -10.38
CA THR A 195 0.69 -10.41 -11.57
C THR A 195 1.34 -9.04 -11.80
N SER A 196 0.85 -7.96 -11.16
CA SER A 196 1.43 -6.62 -11.27
C SER A 196 2.92 -6.63 -10.88
N ARG A 197 3.73 -5.77 -11.48
CA ARG A 197 5.13 -5.56 -11.05
C ARG A 197 5.16 -5.17 -9.60
N LEU A 198 5.99 -5.81 -8.80
CA LEU A 198 5.91 -5.78 -7.34
C LEU A 198 7.19 -5.25 -6.70
N LEU A 199 7.05 -4.22 -5.88
CA LEU A 199 8.04 -3.76 -4.91
C LEU A 199 7.50 -4.02 -3.50
N ILE A 200 8.31 -4.65 -2.64
CA ILE A 200 8.03 -4.76 -1.20
C ILE A 200 9.17 -4.09 -0.44
N ILE A 201 8.83 -3.22 0.50
CA ILE A 201 9.77 -2.60 1.44
C ILE A 201 9.32 -3.00 2.84
N GLN A 202 10.18 -3.73 3.57
CA GLN A 202 9.84 -4.30 4.86
C GLN A 202 11.01 -4.15 5.84
N SER A 203 10.72 -3.69 7.05
CA SER A 203 11.70 -3.73 8.13
C SER A 203 11.86 -5.16 8.68
N VAL A 204 13.10 -5.56 8.95
CA VAL A 204 13.39 -6.83 9.64
C VAL A 204 13.10 -6.75 11.14
N GLU A 205 13.01 -5.55 11.69
CA GLU A 205 12.68 -5.28 13.10
C GLU A 205 11.25 -4.74 13.28
N ASP A 206 10.37 -4.99 12.33
CA ASP A 206 8.98 -4.52 12.38
C ASP A 206 8.28 -5.01 13.65
N ASP A 207 7.71 -4.08 14.42
CA ASP A 207 7.08 -4.33 15.70
C ASP A 207 5.62 -4.81 15.59
N THR A 208 5.00 -4.61 14.42
CA THR A 208 3.57 -4.93 14.15
C THR A 208 3.41 -6.22 13.36
N CYS A 209 4.23 -6.43 12.30
CA CYS A 209 4.20 -7.64 11.48
C CYS A 209 5.60 -8.12 11.16
N SER A 210 5.84 -9.43 11.27
CA SER A 210 7.13 -10.00 10.94
C SER A 210 7.38 -10.03 9.43
N VAL A 211 8.62 -10.27 9.02
CA VAL A 211 9.01 -10.49 7.61
C VAL A 211 8.23 -11.63 6.94
N TRP A 212 7.50 -12.43 7.71
CA TRP A 212 6.66 -13.51 7.18
C TRP A 212 5.63 -13.00 6.19
N SER A 213 5.00 -11.83 6.45
CA SER A 213 3.98 -11.26 5.55
C SER A 213 4.56 -10.95 4.17
N ALA A 214 5.74 -10.35 4.10
CA ALA A 214 6.43 -10.07 2.85
C ALA A 214 6.83 -11.37 2.12
N ASN A 215 7.40 -12.33 2.85
CA ASN A 215 7.80 -13.64 2.29
C ASN A 215 6.60 -14.44 1.77
N GLU A 216 5.45 -14.38 2.44
CA GLU A 216 4.21 -15.05 2.01
C GLU A 216 3.70 -14.48 0.68
N ILE A 217 3.74 -13.14 0.50
CA ILE A 217 3.40 -12.51 -0.77
C ILE A 217 4.35 -12.98 -1.87
N LEU A 218 5.66 -12.94 -1.62
CA LEU A 218 6.67 -13.32 -2.60
C LEU A 218 6.58 -14.80 -3.03
N ALA A 219 6.27 -15.67 -2.08
CA ALA A 219 6.18 -17.11 -2.33
C ALA A 219 4.98 -17.49 -3.21
N HIS A 220 3.89 -16.72 -3.15
CA HIS A 220 2.64 -17.10 -3.77
C HIS A 220 2.21 -16.19 -4.93
N CYS A 221 2.83 -15.00 -5.12
CA CYS A 221 2.51 -14.14 -6.25
C CYS A 221 3.07 -14.70 -7.57
N LYS A 222 2.43 -14.29 -8.69
CA LYS A 222 2.87 -14.59 -10.06
C LYS A 222 3.47 -13.39 -10.78
N SER A 223 3.84 -12.35 -10.04
CA SER A 223 4.51 -11.19 -10.60
C SER A 223 5.84 -11.59 -11.25
N GLU A 224 6.07 -11.21 -12.49
CA GLU A 224 7.33 -11.48 -13.19
C GLU A 224 8.46 -10.60 -12.65
N VAL A 225 8.16 -9.34 -12.33
CA VAL A 225 9.10 -8.40 -11.73
C VAL A 225 8.81 -8.31 -10.24
N ARG A 226 9.77 -8.72 -9.41
CA ARG A 226 9.70 -8.68 -7.95
C ARG A 226 10.97 -8.06 -7.39
N ARG A 227 10.81 -6.99 -6.63
CA ARG A 227 11.91 -6.33 -5.90
C ARG A 227 11.57 -6.31 -4.42
N VAL A 228 12.54 -6.58 -3.58
CA VAL A 228 12.38 -6.51 -2.12
C VAL A 228 13.51 -5.68 -1.53
N ILE A 229 13.15 -4.75 -0.65
CA ILE A 229 14.09 -3.95 0.13
C ILE A 229 13.89 -4.27 1.61
N TRP A 230 14.90 -4.82 2.23
CA TRP A 230 14.91 -5.07 3.67
C TRP A 230 15.56 -3.91 4.39
N LEU A 231 14.85 -3.33 5.36
CA LEU A 231 15.33 -2.24 6.19
C LEU A 231 15.79 -2.77 7.55
N GLY A 232 16.95 -2.33 8.01
CA GLY A 232 17.58 -2.80 9.26
C GLY A 232 17.50 -1.82 10.42
N ASN A 233 17.05 -0.59 10.17
CA ASN A 233 17.03 0.48 11.18
C ASN A 233 15.70 1.24 11.24
N SER A 234 14.60 0.56 10.99
CA SER A 234 13.23 1.10 11.07
C SER A 234 12.32 0.09 11.75
N TYR A 235 11.14 0.52 12.19
CA TYR A 235 10.05 -0.36 12.62
C TYR A 235 8.95 -0.39 11.53
N HIS A 236 7.66 -0.39 11.93
CA HIS A 236 6.54 -0.62 11.02
C HIS A 236 6.26 0.55 10.06
N ILE A 237 6.29 1.80 10.57
CA ILE A 237 5.94 2.99 9.76
C ILE A 237 7.19 3.50 9.01
N VAL A 238 7.65 2.69 8.06
CA VAL A 238 8.91 2.90 7.33
C VAL A 238 9.00 4.22 6.57
N THR A 239 7.86 4.84 6.24
CA THR A 239 7.74 6.09 5.48
C THR A 239 8.17 7.33 6.23
N ILE A 240 8.22 7.27 7.57
CA ILE A 240 8.60 8.40 8.44
C ILE A 240 9.74 8.07 9.40
N ASP A 241 10.18 6.81 9.44
CA ASP A 241 11.22 6.33 10.35
C ASP A 241 12.65 6.65 9.83
N ASN A 242 13.66 6.04 10.44
CA ASN A 242 15.07 6.35 10.22
C ASN A 242 15.51 6.17 8.76
N GLU A 243 14.96 5.19 8.04
CA GLU A 243 15.34 4.86 6.67
C GLU A 243 14.35 5.37 5.62
N ARG A 244 13.51 6.36 5.95
CA ARG A 244 12.50 6.93 5.05
C ARG A 244 13.07 7.38 3.70
N GLU A 245 14.31 7.88 3.66
CA GLU A 245 14.94 8.32 2.42
C GLU A 245 15.14 7.15 1.43
N ILE A 246 15.47 5.95 1.95
CA ILE A 246 15.54 4.73 1.13
C ILE A 246 14.15 4.41 0.58
N VAL A 247 13.12 4.47 1.43
CA VAL A 247 11.73 4.19 1.03
C VAL A 247 11.28 5.13 -0.09
N LEU A 248 11.48 6.43 0.07
CA LEU A 248 11.11 7.44 -0.92
C LEU A 248 11.76 7.18 -2.27
N ASN A 249 13.08 6.95 -2.27
CA ASN A 249 13.84 6.74 -3.50
C ASN A 249 13.50 5.40 -4.18
N GLU A 250 13.31 4.31 -3.43
CA GLU A 250 12.97 3.01 -4.00
C GLU A 250 11.57 3.00 -4.62
N VAL A 251 10.58 3.63 -3.96
CA VAL A 251 9.24 3.78 -4.52
C VAL A 251 9.28 4.62 -5.79
N LEU A 252 9.92 5.79 -5.77
CA LEU A 252 10.06 6.65 -6.95
C LEU A 252 10.73 5.92 -8.12
N ASN A 253 11.88 5.28 -7.88
CA ASN A 253 12.63 4.57 -8.90
C ASN A 253 11.82 3.43 -9.51
N PHE A 254 11.09 2.68 -8.69
CA PHE A 254 10.30 1.54 -9.16
C PHE A 254 9.12 2.00 -10.02
N ILE A 255 8.37 3.01 -9.58
CA ILE A 255 7.24 3.58 -10.32
C ILE A 255 7.73 4.19 -11.64
N SER A 256 8.78 5.01 -11.61
CA SER A 256 9.31 5.66 -12.82
C SER A 256 9.79 4.66 -13.87
N GLN A 257 10.49 3.59 -13.45
CA GLN A 257 10.92 2.50 -14.34
C GLN A 257 9.73 1.76 -14.95
N THR A 258 8.71 1.47 -14.15
CA THR A 258 7.51 0.75 -14.60
C THR A 258 6.71 1.60 -15.58
N SER A 259 6.45 2.86 -15.23
CA SER A 259 5.69 3.79 -16.09
C SER A 259 6.41 4.06 -17.42
N ALA A 260 7.73 4.10 -17.43
CA ALA A 260 8.50 4.23 -18.67
C ALA A 260 8.30 3.01 -19.59
N VAL A 261 8.34 1.79 -19.05
CA VAL A 261 8.12 0.56 -19.81
C VAL A 261 6.70 0.51 -20.42
N GLU A 262 5.68 0.87 -19.62
CA GLU A 262 4.29 0.88 -20.09
C GLU A 262 4.08 1.93 -21.20
N ARG A 263 4.65 3.14 -21.05
CA ARG A 263 4.58 4.18 -22.09
C ARG A 263 5.24 3.72 -23.40
N HIS A 264 6.41 3.08 -23.33
CA HIS A 264 7.07 2.53 -24.53
C HIS A 264 6.29 1.38 -25.16
N ALA A 265 5.60 0.58 -24.39
CA ALA A 265 4.75 -0.50 -24.93
C ALA A 265 3.50 0.02 -25.63
N ALA A 266 2.99 1.19 -25.21
CA ALA A 266 1.81 1.84 -25.79
C ALA A 266 2.13 2.69 -27.03
N ASP A 267 3.40 2.99 -27.34
CA ASP A 267 3.80 3.80 -28.49
C ASP A 267 3.81 2.96 -29.76
N PRO A 268 2.95 3.27 -30.79
CA PRO A 268 2.88 2.53 -32.06
C PRO A 268 4.20 2.49 -32.82
N ALA A 269 5.05 3.53 -32.70
CA ALA A 269 6.34 3.61 -33.39
C ALA A 269 7.35 2.55 -32.90
N THR A 270 7.23 2.07 -31.65
CA THR A 270 8.10 1.02 -31.09
C THR A 270 7.61 -0.40 -31.38
N SER A 271 6.32 -0.58 -31.70
CA SER A 271 5.74 -1.89 -32.04
C SER A 271 6.26 -2.43 -33.39
N ASP A 272 6.59 -1.55 -34.32
CA ASP A 272 7.08 -1.92 -35.66
C ASP A 272 8.54 -2.41 -35.62
N ASN A 273 9.37 -1.85 -34.72
CA ASN A 273 10.74 -2.29 -34.51
C ASN A 273 10.86 -3.71 -33.92
N ARG A 274 9.90 -4.16 -33.13
CA ARG A 274 9.87 -5.54 -32.60
C ARG A 274 9.54 -6.57 -33.70
N LYS A 275 8.74 -6.21 -34.70
CA LYS A 275 8.48 -7.06 -35.88
C LYS A 275 9.72 -7.19 -36.76
N VAL A 276 10.47 -6.09 -36.96
CA VAL A 276 11.71 -6.09 -37.73
C VAL A 276 12.84 -6.89 -37.04
N LEU A 277 12.94 -6.85 -35.72
CA LEU A 277 13.94 -7.65 -34.98
C LEU A 277 13.63 -9.15 -35.03
N LYS A 278 12.35 -9.56 -34.94
CA LYS A 278 11.94 -10.98 -35.07
C LYS A 278 12.17 -11.53 -36.48
N LEU A 279 12.17 -10.69 -37.53
CA LEU A 279 12.45 -11.08 -38.89
C LEU A 279 13.98 -11.19 -39.16
N ARG A 280 14.84 -10.59 -38.32
CA ARG A 280 16.31 -10.66 -38.48
C ARG A 280 16.97 -11.80 -37.68
N THR A 281 16.28 -12.43 -36.75
CA THR A 281 16.79 -13.59 -35.98
C THR A 281 16.33 -14.94 -36.54
N GLY A 282 15.74 -14.97 -37.72
CA GLY A 282 15.39 -16.20 -38.42
C GLY A 282 16.49 -16.59 -39.39
N TYR A 283 17.67 -16.99 -38.90
CA TYR A 283 18.65 -17.77 -39.67
C TYR A 283 19.16 -18.93 -38.80
N GLU A 284 18.87 -20.11 -39.39
CA GLU A 284 19.36 -21.47 -39.17
C GLU A 284 19.03 -22.16 -37.87
#